data_4519657d767015fa792550f68b134800
#
_entry.id   4519657d767015fa792550f68b134800
#
_cell.length_a   1.000
_cell.length_b   1.000
_cell.length_c   1.000
_cell.angle_alpha   90.00
_cell.angle_beta   90.00
_cell.angle_gamma   90.00
#
_symmetry.space_group_name_H-M   'P 1'
#
loop_
_entity.id
_entity.type
_entity.pdbx_description
1 polymer ?
#
loop_
_entity_poly.entity_id
_entity_poly.type
_entity_poly.pdbx_seq_one_letter_code
_entity_poly.pdbx_strand_id
1 'polypeptide(L)'
;MSKSFPTPSKTFFILFFLHLFLSLVLRLTGQLEQRIFNEILIYGALAYSMIGSQWNYDPSYLKTSSVLFLLYLLSIYTLQDFSNNGLSASEAIEWGTTLFAFFSSWGLLSNSIKQPLLRVCCRAIYYGGLWLTASVPLLGIGYGIVSGGHALSADLILAVFQTNPGEALSYLKEQPLFLWALSLLGIFAISILVISLSRKMLKAAPVQKPSIILILMALLALNMKSTLPRIKIFYLANTITSARTSLKAYEQYKIMKEIRLNRLSALPPLSIDSQARGTYVLVIGESASRDHMHVYGYDRQTTPWMDKMAGCKGTTIFSYPYANYCQTILSLTYALSEKNQYNHIPLEEAYSIIDLAKAAGYDTYWISNQAGFSASDTPITIISSTAAHHTWINGRGASPSDSTYLDGKLITELPDNVDRPSFIVIHLMGSHSRYADRYPKSYSLFSGRGKFVDGYDNSVRYVDSVLQGIFEKVHNYSNFQGFLYLPDHGEDPESGNAHSPDKFTFQMVRIPFLVYLSPKAIVNRPEIQKELQKHKDLPWTNDLAYNLLISLLGIQNAPYEERQFDLASPTYQLNWEKVKTQHGTKSLSEKIEVLCQILGC
;
A
#
# COMPACT_ATOMS: atom_id res chain seq x y z
N MET A 1 -45.40 -27.12 44.20
CA MET A 1 -44.88 -27.78 42.99
C MET A 1 -43.50 -27.21 42.66
N SER A 2 -42.45 -27.87 43.11
CA SER A 2 -41.07 -27.53 42.82
C SER A 2 -40.79 -27.92 41.36
N LYS A 3 -40.72 -26.95 40.45
CA LYS A 3 -40.19 -27.20 39.12
C LYS A 3 -38.70 -27.48 39.27
N SER A 4 -38.31 -28.75 39.20
CA SER A 4 -36.91 -29.16 39.07
C SER A 4 -36.28 -28.45 37.87
N PHE A 5 -35.14 -27.82 38.08
CA PHE A 5 -34.34 -27.27 36.99
C PHE A 5 -33.98 -28.41 36.03
N PRO A 6 -34.17 -28.24 34.71
CA PRO A 6 -33.80 -29.27 33.77
C PRO A 6 -32.29 -29.48 33.78
N THR A 7 -31.87 -30.74 33.92
CA THR A 7 -30.45 -31.13 33.86
C THR A 7 -29.87 -30.80 32.45
N PRO A 8 -28.66 -30.22 32.36
CA PRO A 8 -28.02 -29.94 31.07
C PRO A 8 -27.85 -31.22 30.24
N SER A 9 -28.05 -31.12 28.92
CA SER A 9 -27.94 -32.29 28.03
C SER A 9 -26.52 -32.85 27.96
N LYS A 10 -26.36 -34.14 27.66
CA LYS A 10 -25.05 -34.76 27.41
C LYS A 10 -24.24 -33.99 26.34
N THR A 11 -24.91 -33.45 25.34
CA THR A 11 -24.28 -32.66 24.27
C THR A 11 -23.70 -31.35 24.81
N PHE A 12 -24.35 -30.67 25.75
CA PHE A 12 -23.84 -29.50 26.46
C PHE A 12 -22.50 -29.81 27.14
N PHE A 13 -22.48 -30.89 27.92
CA PHE A 13 -21.26 -31.31 28.61
C PHE A 13 -20.13 -31.66 27.63
N ILE A 14 -20.44 -32.37 26.54
CA ILE A 14 -19.44 -32.72 25.53
C ILE A 14 -18.81 -31.47 24.92
N LEU A 15 -19.62 -30.48 24.57
CA LEU A 15 -19.14 -29.22 23.95
C LEU A 15 -18.40 -28.35 24.97
N PHE A 16 -18.88 -28.29 26.21
CA PHE A 16 -18.17 -27.61 27.29
C PHE A 16 -16.80 -28.25 27.54
N PHE A 17 -16.75 -29.58 27.64
CA PHE A 17 -15.51 -30.31 27.84
C PHE A 17 -14.57 -30.21 26.62
N LEU A 18 -15.10 -30.18 25.40
CA LEU A 18 -14.29 -29.97 24.20
C LEU A 18 -13.66 -28.58 24.19
N HIS A 19 -14.44 -27.55 24.55
CA HIS A 19 -13.94 -26.19 24.69
C HIS A 19 -12.87 -26.08 25.79
N LEU A 20 -13.16 -26.67 26.96
CA LEU A 20 -12.23 -26.76 28.07
C LEU A 20 -10.93 -27.48 27.68
N PHE A 21 -11.06 -28.61 26.97
CA PHE A 21 -9.92 -29.40 26.49
C PHE A 21 -9.06 -28.60 25.50
N LEU A 22 -9.68 -27.93 24.53
CA LEU A 22 -8.97 -27.10 23.56
C LEU A 22 -8.23 -25.93 24.25
N SER A 23 -8.89 -25.26 25.20
CA SER A 23 -8.29 -24.20 26.00
C SER A 23 -7.13 -24.69 26.85
N LEU A 24 -7.25 -25.90 27.40
CA LEU A 24 -6.20 -26.55 28.19
C LEU A 24 -4.99 -26.94 27.30
N VAL A 25 -5.23 -27.48 26.12
CA VAL A 25 -4.17 -27.80 25.16
C VAL A 25 -3.39 -26.55 24.77
N LEU A 26 -4.08 -25.45 24.45
CA LEU A 26 -3.45 -24.16 24.14
C LEU A 26 -2.68 -23.60 25.34
N ARG A 27 -3.17 -23.83 26.56
CA ARG A 27 -2.45 -23.45 27.79
C ARG A 27 -1.18 -24.27 27.99
N LEU A 28 -1.24 -25.58 27.77
CA LEU A 28 -0.11 -26.49 27.93
C LEU A 28 0.96 -26.31 26.86
N THR A 29 0.58 -25.85 25.67
CA THR A 29 1.52 -25.49 24.60
C THR A 29 2.14 -24.10 24.77
N GLY A 30 1.84 -23.37 25.87
CA GLY A 30 2.37 -22.05 26.14
C GLY A 30 1.72 -20.92 25.32
N GLN A 31 0.73 -21.24 24.49
CA GLN A 31 0.05 -20.29 23.61
C GLN A 31 -1.08 -19.50 24.31
N LEU A 32 -1.40 -19.83 25.55
CA LEU A 32 -2.48 -19.18 26.32
C LEU A 32 -1.97 -18.69 27.68
N GLU A 33 -2.10 -17.38 27.94
CA GLU A 33 -1.80 -16.82 29.25
C GLU A 33 -2.81 -17.28 30.31
N GLN A 34 -2.35 -17.47 31.55
CA GLN A 34 -3.18 -17.94 32.67
C GLN A 34 -4.43 -17.09 32.92
N ARG A 35 -4.29 -15.76 32.80
CA ARG A 35 -5.38 -14.80 32.97
C ARG A 35 -6.48 -15.00 31.92
N ILE A 36 -6.08 -15.10 30.64
CA ILE A 36 -7.01 -15.26 29.52
C ILE A 36 -7.68 -16.63 29.56
N PHE A 37 -6.95 -17.67 29.95
CA PHE A 37 -7.53 -19.00 30.19
C PHE A 37 -8.67 -18.96 31.23
N ASN A 38 -8.47 -18.24 32.34
CA ASN A 38 -9.50 -18.10 33.38
C ASN A 38 -10.69 -17.28 32.86
N GLU A 39 -10.47 -16.23 32.10
CA GLU A 39 -11.54 -15.41 31.50
C GLU A 39 -12.37 -16.24 30.49
N ILE A 40 -11.72 -17.01 29.61
CA ILE A 40 -12.40 -17.93 28.69
C ILE A 40 -13.25 -18.96 29.43
N LEU A 41 -12.72 -19.54 30.50
CA LEU A 41 -13.46 -20.49 31.35
C LEU A 41 -14.70 -19.86 31.95
N ILE A 42 -14.59 -18.67 32.53
CA ILE A 42 -15.70 -17.98 33.21
C ILE A 42 -16.75 -17.54 32.18
N TYR A 43 -16.35 -16.87 31.12
CA TYR A 43 -17.30 -16.37 30.11
C TYR A 43 -17.87 -17.50 29.24
N GLY A 44 -17.07 -18.50 28.90
CA GLY A 44 -17.55 -19.69 28.21
C GLY A 44 -18.54 -20.47 29.06
N ALA A 45 -18.28 -20.69 30.34
CA ALA A 45 -19.18 -21.34 31.27
C ALA A 45 -20.49 -20.55 31.50
N LEU A 46 -20.38 -19.21 31.61
CA LEU A 46 -21.54 -18.33 31.72
C LEU A 46 -22.38 -18.36 30.44
N ALA A 47 -21.77 -18.22 29.26
CA ALA A 47 -22.46 -18.29 27.98
C ALA A 47 -23.16 -19.65 27.78
N TYR A 48 -22.46 -20.75 28.08
CA TYR A 48 -23.03 -22.08 27.98
C TYR A 48 -24.10 -22.36 29.02
N SER A 49 -23.97 -21.89 30.27
CA SER A 49 -24.98 -22.07 31.31
C SER A 49 -26.25 -21.27 31.00
N MET A 50 -26.12 -20.08 30.40
CA MET A 50 -27.26 -19.28 29.97
C MET A 50 -27.99 -19.89 28.81
N ILE A 51 -27.25 -20.33 27.80
CA ILE A 51 -27.79 -21.06 26.66
C ILE A 51 -28.47 -22.35 27.12
N GLY A 52 -27.89 -23.07 28.08
CA GLY A 52 -28.43 -24.30 28.60
C GLY A 52 -29.63 -24.11 29.53
N SER A 53 -29.71 -23.04 30.33
CA SER A 53 -30.78 -22.82 31.32
C SER A 53 -32.07 -22.23 30.74
N GLN A 54 -32.03 -21.65 29.54
CA GLN A 54 -33.15 -20.95 28.91
C GLN A 54 -33.87 -21.79 27.85
N TRP A 55 -33.37 -22.96 27.49
CA TRP A 55 -33.96 -23.77 26.40
C TRP A 55 -34.56 -25.07 26.85
N ASN A 56 -35.83 -25.25 26.47
CA ASN A 56 -36.44 -26.56 26.27
C ASN A 56 -35.73 -27.19 25.06
N TYR A 57 -34.74 -27.95 25.36
CA TYR A 57 -33.90 -28.84 24.54
C TYR A 57 -34.34 -29.09 23.10
N ASP A 58 -33.86 -28.27 22.16
CA ASP A 58 -33.65 -28.71 20.79
C ASP A 58 -32.14 -29.03 20.61
N PRO A 59 -31.76 -30.32 20.56
CA PRO A 59 -30.34 -30.71 20.33
C PRO A 59 -29.75 -30.16 19.02
N SER A 60 -30.63 -29.82 18.08
CA SER A 60 -30.23 -29.26 16.78
C SER A 60 -29.64 -27.85 16.91
N TYR A 61 -30.09 -27.09 17.90
CA TYR A 61 -29.58 -25.75 18.17
C TYR A 61 -28.16 -25.79 18.75
N LEU A 62 -27.91 -26.66 19.74
CA LEU A 62 -26.58 -26.82 20.31
C LEU A 62 -25.55 -27.28 19.25
N LYS A 63 -25.92 -28.24 18.43
CA LYS A 63 -25.07 -28.66 17.29
C LYS A 63 -24.78 -27.51 16.36
N THR A 64 -25.79 -26.71 16.04
CA THR A 64 -25.71 -25.58 15.10
C THR A 64 -24.84 -24.45 15.65
N SER A 65 -25.04 -24.06 16.91
CA SER A 65 -24.23 -23.01 17.54
C SER A 65 -22.79 -23.46 17.75
N SER A 66 -22.54 -24.74 17.97
CA SER A 66 -21.20 -25.28 18.10
C SER A 66 -20.43 -25.34 16.78
N VAL A 67 -21.10 -25.71 15.69
CA VAL A 67 -20.49 -25.67 14.35
C VAL A 67 -20.12 -24.24 13.98
N LEU A 68 -21.01 -23.26 14.23
CA LEU A 68 -20.71 -21.84 14.02
C LEU A 68 -19.54 -21.36 14.87
N PHE A 69 -19.53 -21.74 16.14
CA PHE A 69 -18.45 -21.38 17.06
C PHE A 69 -17.12 -21.97 16.65
N LEU A 70 -17.08 -23.24 16.26
CA LEU A 70 -15.85 -23.90 15.78
C LEU A 70 -15.35 -23.29 14.45
N LEU A 71 -16.25 -23.02 13.52
CA LEU A 71 -15.89 -22.32 12.27
C LEU A 71 -15.35 -20.92 12.56
N TYR A 72 -15.93 -20.23 13.53
CA TYR A 72 -15.51 -18.92 13.95
C TYR A 72 -14.12 -18.94 14.59
N LEU A 73 -13.88 -19.87 15.52
CA LEU A 73 -12.57 -20.07 16.14
C LEU A 73 -11.51 -20.45 15.10
N LEU A 74 -11.83 -21.37 14.20
CA LEU A 74 -10.92 -21.81 13.16
C LEU A 74 -10.56 -20.66 12.22
N SER A 75 -11.54 -19.85 11.83
CA SER A 75 -11.30 -18.71 10.94
C SER A 75 -10.42 -17.64 11.59
N ILE A 76 -10.60 -17.38 12.89
CA ILE A 76 -9.78 -16.43 13.63
C ILE A 76 -8.38 -16.98 13.89
N TYR A 77 -8.26 -18.28 14.19
CA TYR A 77 -6.97 -18.94 14.39
C TYR A 77 -6.11 -18.91 13.12
N THR A 78 -6.71 -19.20 11.96
CA THR A 78 -6.00 -19.19 10.69
C THR A 78 -5.60 -17.77 10.24
N LEU A 79 -6.37 -16.73 10.59
CA LEU A 79 -5.95 -15.34 10.41
C LEU A 79 -4.68 -14.98 11.17
N GLN A 80 -4.41 -15.67 12.27
CA GLN A 80 -3.23 -15.43 13.09
C GLN A 80 -1.94 -15.91 12.41
N ASP A 81 -1.96 -17.07 11.78
CA ASP A 81 -0.77 -17.64 11.10
C ASP A 81 -0.34 -16.78 9.89
N PHE A 82 -1.28 -16.06 9.27
CA PHE A 82 -1.02 -15.22 8.10
C PHE A 82 -0.58 -13.79 8.45
N SER A 83 -0.57 -13.41 9.72
CA SER A 83 -0.11 -12.09 10.13
C SER A 83 1.13 -12.19 11.00
N ASN A 84 2.32 -11.87 10.47
CA ASN A 84 3.58 -11.79 11.24
C ASN A 84 3.56 -10.79 12.42
N ASN A 85 2.45 -10.05 12.59
CA ASN A 85 2.15 -9.16 13.72
C ASN A 85 0.88 -9.59 14.46
N GLY A 86 0.57 -10.88 14.46
CA GLY A 86 -0.71 -11.47 14.78
C GLY A 86 -1.20 -11.27 16.19
N LEU A 87 -2.51 -11.40 16.27
CA LEU A 87 -3.24 -11.76 17.46
C LEU A 87 -2.61 -13.00 18.11
N SER A 88 -2.41 -12.97 19.41
CA SER A 88 -2.16 -14.22 20.13
C SER A 88 -3.37 -15.15 19.96
N ALA A 89 -3.16 -16.47 19.90
CA ALA A 89 -4.26 -17.44 19.83
C ALA A 89 -5.30 -17.22 20.94
N SER A 90 -4.84 -16.72 22.07
CA SER A 90 -5.64 -16.36 23.23
C SER A 90 -6.61 -15.20 22.94
N GLU A 91 -6.13 -14.13 22.32
CA GLU A 91 -6.97 -12.99 21.95
C GLU A 91 -8.02 -13.39 20.89
N ALA A 92 -7.64 -14.22 19.93
CA ALA A 92 -8.56 -14.72 18.91
C ALA A 92 -9.70 -15.55 19.52
N ILE A 93 -9.40 -16.42 20.49
CA ILE A 93 -10.40 -17.25 21.18
C ILE A 93 -11.31 -16.38 22.06
N GLU A 94 -10.75 -15.42 22.80
CA GLU A 94 -11.52 -14.50 23.65
C GLU A 94 -12.55 -13.73 22.82
N TRP A 95 -12.13 -13.20 21.69
CA TRP A 95 -13.03 -12.44 20.81
C TRP A 95 -14.06 -13.30 20.11
N GLY A 96 -13.65 -14.44 19.57
CA GLY A 96 -14.57 -15.37 18.96
C GLY A 96 -15.68 -15.75 19.93
N THR A 97 -15.30 -16.05 21.17
CA THR A 97 -16.26 -16.39 22.24
C THR A 97 -17.17 -15.22 22.60
N THR A 98 -16.60 -14.02 22.75
CA THR A 98 -17.34 -12.82 23.15
C THR A 98 -18.33 -12.38 22.06
N LEU A 99 -17.91 -12.30 20.81
CA LEU A 99 -18.77 -11.93 19.69
C LEU A 99 -19.86 -12.97 19.44
N PHE A 100 -19.51 -14.25 19.53
CA PHE A 100 -20.50 -15.33 19.40
C PHE A 100 -21.56 -15.25 20.50
N ALA A 101 -21.15 -15.04 21.76
CA ALA A 101 -22.06 -14.87 22.89
C ALA A 101 -22.94 -13.62 22.74
N PHE A 102 -22.36 -12.51 22.27
CA PHE A 102 -23.08 -11.27 22.02
C PHE A 102 -24.17 -11.43 20.95
N PHE A 103 -23.82 -11.92 19.75
CA PHE A 103 -24.78 -12.09 18.67
C PHE A 103 -25.82 -13.17 18.97
N SER A 104 -25.44 -14.27 19.64
CA SER A 104 -26.37 -15.29 20.05
C SER A 104 -27.40 -14.76 21.07
N SER A 105 -26.94 -13.94 22.02
CA SER A 105 -27.82 -13.26 23.00
C SER A 105 -28.76 -12.27 22.32
N TRP A 106 -28.26 -11.52 21.30
CA TRP A 106 -29.08 -10.62 20.51
C TRP A 106 -30.17 -11.35 19.71
N GLY A 107 -29.80 -12.47 19.08
CA GLY A 107 -30.76 -13.34 18.39
C GLY A 107 -31.90 -13.81 19.30
N LEU A 108 -31.55 -14.23 20.51
CA LEU A 108 -32.53 -14.66 21.53
C LEU A 108 -33.45 -13.52 21.97
N LEU A 109 -32.89 -12.34 22.23
CA LEU A 109 -33.68 -11.15 22.56
C LEU A 109 -34.69 -10.80 21.47
N SER A 110 -34.33 -10.96 20.22
CA SER A 110 -35.21 -10.67 19.10
C SER A 110 -36.53 -11.50 19.15
N ASN A 111 -36.48 -12.69 19.71
CA ASN A 111 -37.66 -13.55 19.87
C ASN A 111 -38.65 -13.05 20.95
N SER A 112 -38.17 -12.23 21.89
CA SER A 112 -39.00 -11.64 22.95
C SER A 112 -39.66 -10.31 22.56
N ILE A 113 -39.31 -9.76 21.39
CA ILE A 113 -39.83 -8.48 20.89
C ILE A 113 -41.23 -8.69 20.27
N LYS A 114 -42.23 -7.99 20.85
CA LYS A 114 -43.64 -8.09 20.40
C LYS A 114 -43.88 -7.28 19.11
N GLN A 115 -43.26 -6.12 19.00
CA GLN A 115 -43.43 -5.25 17.82
C GLN A 115 -42.79 -5.85 16.55
N PRO A 116 -43.56 -6.09 15.45
CA PRO A 116 -43.07 -6.82 14.30
C PRO A 116 -41.93 -6.09 13.57
N LEU A 117 -41.99 -4.78 13.40
CA LEU A 117 -40.96 -3.99 12.74
C LEU A 117 -39.62 -4.04 13.52
N LEU A 118 -39.69 -3.79 14.83
CA LEU A 118 -38.52 -3.82 15.69
C LEU A 118 -37.88 -5.22 15.72
N ARG A 119 -38.70 -6.28 15.70
CA ARG A 119 -38.22 -7.67 15.60
C ARG A 119 -37.49 -7.91 14.29
N VAL A 120 -37.99 -7.40 13.16
CA VAL A 120 -37.32 -7.52 11.85
C VAL A 120 -35.98 -6.79 11.86
N CYS A 121 -35.92 -5.56 12.38
CA CYS A 121 -34.67 -4.80 12.53
C CYS A 121 -33.64 -5.53 13.39
N CYS A 122 -34.05 -6.04 14.56
CA CYS A 122 -33.16 -6.79 15.44
C CYS A 122 -32.66 -8.08 14.79
N ARG A 123 -33.50 -8.78 14.02
CA ARG A 123 -33.09 -9.96 13.28
C ARG A 123 -32.14 -9.62 12.14
N ALA A 124 -32.36 -8.51 11.42
CA ALA A 124 -31.45 -8.04 10.39
C ALA A 124 -30.06 -7.72 10.95
N ILE A 125 -29.99 -7.05 12.10
CA ILE A 125 -28.71 -6.79 12.81
C ILE A 125 -28.04 -8.11 13.22
N TYR A 126 -28.81 -9.07 13.74
CA TYR A 126 -28.29 -10.39 14.10
C TYR A 126 -27.70 -11.13 12.90
N TYR A 127 -28.46 -11.23 11.78
CA TYR A 127 -27.99 -11.87 10.56
C TYR A 127 -26.78 -11.16 9.96
N GLY A 128 -26.85 -9.82 9.88
CA GLY A 128 -25.76 -8.99 9.37
C GLY A 128 -24.50 -9.11 10.20
N GLY A 129 -24.63 -9.09 11.54
CA GLY A 129 -23.50 -9.24 12.45
C GLY A 129 -22.84 -10.62 12.36
N LEU A 130 -23.63 -11.70 12.34
CA LEU A 130 -23.08 -13.05 12.15
C LEU A 130 -22.44 -13.23 10.77
N TRP A 131 -23.06 -12.68 9.73
CA TRP A 131 -22.50 -12.75 8.38
C TRP A 131 -21.18 -12.00 8.27
N LEU A 132 -21.10 -10.76 8.77
CA LEU A 132 -19.88 -9.97 8.78
C LEU A 132 -18.76 -10.65 9.58
N THR A 133 -19.08 -11.12 10.79
CA THR A 133 -18.09 -11.75 11.65
C THR A 133 -17.61 -13.11 11.15
N ALA A 134 -18.42 -13.82 10.34
CA ALA A 134 -17.99 -15.06 9.67
C ALA A 134 -17.25 -14.81 8.36
N SER A 135 -17.67 -13.82 7.57
CA SER A 135 -17.11 -13.58 6.24
C SER A 135 -15.80 -12.80 6.27
N VAL A 136 -15.62 -11.83 7.17
CA VAL A 136 -14.38 -11.04 7.25
C VAL A 136 -13.14 -11.91 7.51
N PRO A 137 -13.12 -12.84 8.50
CA PRO A 137 -12.02 -13.76 8.68
C PRO A 137 -11.75 -14.64 7.45
N LEU A 138 -12.80 -15.15 6.82
CA LEU A 138 -12.68 -16.03 5.66
C LEU A 138 -12.16 -15.28 4.41
N LEU A 139 -12.53 -14.00 4.25
CA LEU A 139 -11.95 -13.13 3.24
C LEU A 139 -10.45 -12.88 3.51
N GLY A 140 -10.08 -12.69 4.77
CA GLY A 140 -8.68 -12.57 5.19
C GLY A 140 -7.87 -13.83 4.90
N ILE A 141 -8.44 -15.02 5.19
CA ILE A 141 -7.82 -16.31 4.86
C ILE A 141 -7.70 -16.47 3.34
N GLY A 142 -8.78 -16.18 2.59
CA GLY A 142 -8.77 -16.25 1.13
C GLY A 142 -7.70 -15.35 0.53
N TYR A 143 -7.57 -14.12 1.03
CA TYR A 143 -6.50 -13.22 0.67
C TYR A 143 -5.12 -13.79 1.05
N GLY A 144 -4.95 -14.28 2.28
CA GLY A 144 -3.70 -14.90 2.74
C GLY A 144 -3.25 -16.06 1.85
N ILE A 145 -4.17 -16.94 1.42
CA ILE A 145 -3.87 -18.03 0.49
C ILE A 145 -3.41 -17.48 -0.87
N VAL A 146 -4.15 -16.52 -1.43
CA VAL A 146 -3.83 -15.93 -2.75
C VAL A 146 -2.55 -15.10 -2.68
N SER A 147 -2.30 -14.43 -1.55
CA SER A 147 -1.12 -13.60 -1.34
C SER A 147 0.14 -14.36 -0.93
N GLY A 148 0.08 -15.70 -0.80
CA GLY A 148 1.23 -16.49 -0.36
C GLY A 148 1.56 -16.36 1.13
N GLY A 149 0.56 -16.09 1.97
CA GLY A 149 0.69 -16.01 3.44
C GLY A 149 0.81 -14.60 4.00
N HIS A 150 0.56 -13.57 3.19
CA HIS A 150 0.64 -12.18 3.65
C HIS A 150 -0.71 -11.66 4.17
N ALA A 151 -0.65 -10.85 5.21
CA ALA A 151 -1.82 -10.21 5.79
C ALA A 151 -2.23 -8.96 5.03
N LEU A 152 -3.51 -8.60 5.14
CA LEU A 152 -4.07 -7.36 4.57
C LEU A 152 -3.40 -6.14 5.24
N SER A 153 -2.69 -5.30 4.48
CA SER A 153 -2.01 -4.11 5.01
C SER A 153 -2.83 -2.82 4.86
N ALA A 154 -2.43 -1.79 5.60
CA ALA A 154 -3.00 -0.44 5.43
C ALA A 154 -2.73 0.10 4.03
N ASP A 155 -1.57 -0.23 3.48
CA ASP A 155 -1.13 0.23 2.17
C ASP A 155 -1.92 -0.42 1.05
N LEU A 156 -2.26 -1.71 1.19
CA LEU A 156 -3.16 -2.37 0.23
C LEU A 156 -4.56 -1.74 0.24
N ILE A 157 -5.10 -1.46 1.43
CA ILE A 157 -6.39 -0.77 1.54
C ILE A 157 -6.30 0.64 0.95
N LEU A 158 -5.21 1.34 1.20
CA LEU A 158 -4.96 2.66 0.62
C LEU A 158 -4.89 2.58 -0.91
N ALA A 159 -4.17 1.59 -1.46
CA ALA A 159 -4.10 1.33 -2.89
C ALA A 159 -5.49 1.09 -3.49
N VAL A 160 -6.35 0.29 -2.85
CA VAL A 160 -7.74 0.07 -3.29
C VAL A 160 -8.54 1.37 -3.37
N PHE A 161 -8.39 2.27 -2.37
CA PHE A 161 -9.05 3.59 -2.41
C PHE A 161 -8.48 4.53 -3.47
N GLN A 162 -7.25 4.33 -3.89
CA GLN A 162 -6.56 5.15 -4.88
C GLN A 162 -6.65 4.60 -6.31
N THR A 163 -7.00 3.31 -6.44
CA THR A 163 -7.14 2.63 -7.72
C THR A 163 -8.30 3.21 -8.54
N ASN A 164 -8.04 3.57 -9.77
CA ASN A 164 -9.10 4.00 -10.68
C ASN A 164 -9.88 2.80 -11.25
N PRO A 165 -11.12 3.00 -11.77
CA PRO A 165 -11.94 1.90 -12.29
C PRO A 165 -11.27 1.10 -13.41
N GLY A 166 -10.43 1.72 -14.23
CA GLY A 166 -9.69 1.05 -15.31
C GLY A 166 -8.63 0.09 -14.78
N GLU A 167 -7.86 0.50 -13.79
CA GLU A 167 -6.87 -0.33 -13.09
C GLU A 167 -7.56 -1.46 -12.33
N ALA A 168 -8.63 -1.15 -11.58
CA ALA A 168 -9.40 -2.17 -10.88
C ALA A 168 -9.91 -3.26 -11.84
N LEU A 169 -10.49 -2.86 -12.97
CA LEU A 169 -10.99 -3.80 -13.98
C LEU A 169 -9.85 -4.60 -14.62
N SER A 170 -8.69 -3.98 -14.83
CA SER A 170 -7.50 -4.63 -15.36
C SER A 170 -6.98 -5.69 -14.40
N TYR A 171 -6.84 -5.36 -13.12
CA TYR A 171 -6.46 -6.30 -12.07
C TYR A 171 -7.43 -7.49 -11.99
N LEU A 172 -8.74 -7.21 -12.04
CA LEU A 172 -9.77 -8.24 -12.00
C LEU A 172 -9.68 -9.20 -13.20
N LYS A 173 -9.36 -8.70 -14.40
CA LYS A 173 -9.21 -9.53 -15.61
C LYS A 173 -7.95 -10.39 -15.60
N GLU A 174 -6.94 -10.03 -14.85
CA GLU A 174 -5.71 -10.82 -14.69
C GLU A 174 -5.89 -12.01 -13.77
N GLN A 175 -6.85 -11.93 -12.84
CA GLN A 175 -7.08 -13.03 -11.91
C GLN A 175 -7.62 -14.26 -12.62
N PRO A 176 -7.13 -15.47 -12.29
CA PRO A 176 -7.65 -16.70 -12.87
C PRO A 176 -9.14 -16.88 -12.58
N LEU A 177 -9.90 -17.30 -13.58
CA LEU A 177 -11.35 -17.47 -13.48
C LEU A 177 -11.78 -18.40 -12.33
N PHE A 178 -10.94 -19.39 -11.99
CA PHE A 178 -11.22 -20.31 -10.89
C PHE A 178 -11.18 -19.62 -9.51
N LEU A 179 -10.37 -18.58 -9.32
CA LEU A 179 -10.34 -17.80 -8.07
C LEU A 179 -11.65 -17.03 -7.88
N TRP A 180 -12.20 -16.50 -8.96
CA TRP A 180 -13.53 -15.85 -8.94
C TRP A 180 -14.61 -16.84 -8.57
N ALA A 181 -14.63 -18.01 -9.24
CA ALA A 181 -15.59 -19.05 -8.96
C ALA A 181 -15.49 -19.53 -7.50
N LEU A 182 -14.26 -19.73 -6.99
CA LEU A 182 -14.01 -20.15 -5.61
C LEU A 182 -14.48 -19.08 -4.60
N SER A 183 -14.22 -17.80 -4.86
CA SER A 183 -14.65 -16.70 -4.00
C SER A 183 -16.18 -16.59 -3.94
N LEU A 184 -16.85 -16.65 -5.10
CA LEU A 184 -18.31 -16.61 -5.17
C LEU A 184 -18.94 -17.82 -4.49
N LEU A 185 -18.42 -19.02 -4.70
CA LEU A 185 -18.86 -20.24 -4.02
C LEU A 185 -18.65 -20.14 -2.51
N GLY A 186 -17.53 -19.59 -2.05
CA GLY A 186 -17.25 -19.35 -0.65
C GLY A 186 -18.27 -18.41 -0.01
N ILE A 187 -18.50 -17.25 -0.61
CA ILE A 187 -19.51 -16.27 -0.14
C ILE A 187 -20.91 -16.90 -0.12
N PHE A 188 -21.27 -17.65 -1.14
CA PHE A 188 -22.56 -18.34 -1.24
C PHE A 188 -22.72 -19.41 -0.15
N ALA A 189 -21.70 -20.24 0.06
CA ALA A 189 -21.68 -21.27 1.10
C ALA A 189 -21.81 -20.68 2.50
N ILE A 190 -21.05 -19.59 2.80
CA ILE A 190 -21.15 -18.87 4.07
C ILE A 190 -22.54 -18.29 4.26
N SER A 191 -23.11 -17.69 3.23
CA SER A 191 -24.45 -17.09 3.29
C SER A 191 -25.51 -18.17 3.59
N ILE A 192 -25.47 -19.30 2.89
CA ILE A 192 -26.37 -20.44 3.15
C ILE A 192 -26.17 -20.96 4.58
N LEU A 193 -24.94 -21.13 4.99
CA LEU A 193 -24.61 -21.63 6.33
C LEU A 193 -25.15 -20.70 7.41
N VAL A 194 -24.84 -19.40 7.34
CA VAL A 194 -25.31 -18.38 8.29
C VAL A 194 -26.84 -18.32 8.33
N ILE A 195 -27.50 -18.29 7.17
CA ILE A 195 -28.96 -18.23 7.08
C ILE A 195 -29.59 -19.53 7.63
N SER A 196 -29.08 -20.70 7.26
CA SER A 196 -29.60 -22.00 7.71
C SER A 196 -29.49 -22.17 9.22
N LEU A 197 -28.32 -21.85 9.76
CA LEU A 197 -28.04 -21.94 11.18
C LEU A 197 -28.86 -20.91 11.97
N SER A 198 -28.95 -19.69 11.49
CA SER A 198 -29.72 -18.62 12.12
C SER A 198 -31.23 -18.88 12.12
N ARG A 199 -31.78 -19.46 11.05
CA ARG A 199 -33.20 -19.85 11.01
C ARG A 199 -33.58 -20.83 12.08
N LYS A 200 -32.69 -21.78 12.40
CA LYS A 200 -32.93 -22.75 13.52
C LYS A 200 -32.88 -22.04 14.86
N MET A 201 -31.94 -21.11 15.05
CA MET A 201 -31.83 -20.31 16.27
C MET A 201 -33.06 -19.42 16.53
N LEU A 202 -33.63 -18.84 15.48
CA LEU A 202 -34.77 -17.93 15.59
C LEU A 202 -36.13 -18.66 15.80
N LYS A 203 -36.16 -19.98 15.67
CA LYS A 203 -37.34 -20.82 16.04
C LYS A 203 -37.43 -21.12 17.52
N ALA A 204 -36.41 -20.77 18.33
CA ALA A 204 -36.43 -20.99 19.78
C ALA A 204 -37.55 -20.20 20.47
N ALA A 205 -38.03 -20.72 21.57
CA ALA A 205 -39.10 -20.09 22.36
C ALA A 205 -38.67 -18.70 22.90
N PRO A 206 -39.62 -17.79 23.16
CA PRO A 206 -39.32 -16.49 23.74
C PRO A 206 -38.61 -16.63 25.10
N VAL A 207 -37.66 -15.76 25.36
CA VAL A 207 -36.87 -15.76 26.60
C VAL A 207 -37.73 -15.37 27.79
N GLN A 208 -37.73 -16.18 28.83
CA GLN A 208 -38.57 -15.95 30.02
C GLN A 208 -38.12 -14.75 30.87
N LYS A 209 -36.83 -14.40 30.84
CA LYS A 209 -36.23 -13.26 31.56
C LYS A 209 -35.31 -12.43 30.67
N PRO A 210 -35.86 -11.60 29.77
CA PRO A 210 -35.04 -10.81 28.83
C PRO A 210 -34.11 -9.82 29.54
N SER A 211 -34.43 -9.36 30.75
CA SER A 211 -33.56 -8.48 31.54
C SER A 211 -32.19 -9.10 31.88
N ILE A 212 -32.12 -10.40 32.13
CA ILE A 212 -30.85 -11.09 32.41
C ILE A 212 -29.97 -11.09 31.17
N ILE A 213 -30.54 -11.32 29.98
CA ILE A 213 -29.79 -11.27 28.71
C ILE A 213 -29.29 -9.87 28.43
N LEU A 214 -30.09 -8.83 28.68
CA LEU A 214 -29.68 -7.43 28.53
C LEU A 214 -28.51 -7.08 29.48
N ILE A 215 -28.55 -7.49 30.73
CA ILE A 215 -27.44 -7.27 31.67
C ILE A 215 -26.16 -7.96 31.18
N LEU A 216 -26.28 -9.18 30.70
CA LEU A 216 -25.11 -9.89 30.16
C LEU A 216 -24.57 -9.30 28.88
N MET A 217 -25.42 -8.86 27.97
CA MET A 217 -24.98 -8.12 26.80
C MET A 217 -24.29 -6.81 27.19
N ALA A 218 -24.78 -6.12 28.21
CA ALA A 218 -24.12 -4.94 28.75
C ALA A 218 -22.74 -5.26 29.34
N LEU A 219 -22.62 -6.35 30.09
CA LEU A 219 -21.34 -6.83 30.65
C LEU A 219 -20.37 -7.26 29.54
N LEU A 220 -20.85 -7.98 28.52
CA LEU A 220 -20.05 -8.34 27.35
C LEU A 220 -19.59 -7.11 26.60
N ALA A 221 -20.47 -6.11 26.39
CA ALA A 221 -20.12 -4.86 25.74
C ALA A 221 -19.10 -4.02 26.55
N LEU A 222 -19.22 -4.02 27.88
CA LEU A 222 -18.25 -3.37 28.77
C LEU A 222 -16.89 -4.08 28.74
N ASN A 223 -16.89 -5.40 28.73
CA ASN A 223 -15.66 -6.18 28.55
C ASN A 223 -15.03 -5.90 27.18
N MET A 224 -15.82 -5.89 26.13
CA MET A 224 -15.36 -5.48 24.80
C MET A 224 -14.72 -4.09 24.82
N LYS A 225 -15.32 -3.10 25.48
CA LYS A 225 -14.76 -1.74 25.60
C LYS A 225 -13.43 -1.71 26.34
N SER A 226 -13.24 -2.52 27.37
CA SER A 226 -12.00 -2.56 28.16
C SER A 226 -10.88 -3.33 27.45
N THR A 227 -11.22 -4.29 26.62
CA THR A 227 -10.28 -5.13 25.87
C THR A 227 -10.03 -4.62 24.46
N LEU A 228 -10.97 -3.85 23.88
CA LEU A 228 -10.88 -3.24 22.55
C LEU A 228 -9.52 -2.56 22.23
N PRO A 229 -8.93 -1.74 23.11
CA PRO A 229 -7.64 -1.11 22.85
C PRO A 229 -6.45 -2.09 22.86
N ARG A 230 -6.63 -3.27 23.46
CA ARG A 230 -5.57 -4.29 23.60
C ARG A 230 -5.58 -5.32 22.48
N ILE A 231 -6.65 -5.38 21.72
CA ILE A 231 -6.87 -6.48 20.79
C ILE A 231 -6.64 -6.03 19.37
N LYS A 232 -5.60 -6.60 18.79
CA LYS A 232 -5.23 -6.47 17.38
C LYS A 232 -6.25 -7.12 16.41
N ILE A 233 -7.40 -7.62 16.88
CA ILE A 233 -8.51 -8.13 16.02
C ILE A 233 -9.12 -7.04 15.17
N PHE A 234 -9.00 -5.80 15.58
CA PHE A 234 -9.17 -4.68 14.70
C PHE A 234 -7.95 -4.46 13.79
N TYR A 235 -7.17 -5.54 13.52
CA TYR A 235 -6.17 -5.43 12.47
C TYR A 235 -6.80 -4.80 11.23
N LEU A 236 -7.92 -5.31 10.76
CA LEU A 236 -8.66 -4.71 9.65
C LEU A 236 -9.18 -3.29 10.01
N ALA A 237 -9.69 -3.08 11.21
CA ALA A 237 -10.13 -1.76 11.64
C ALA A 237 -8.94 -0.79 11.83
N ASN A 238 -7.84 -1.25 12.40
CA ASN A 238 -6.61 -0.48 12.50
C ASN A 238 -6.01 -0.21 11.13
N THR A 239 -6.02 -1.20 10.25
CA THR A 239 -5.58 -1.11 8.85
C THR A 239 -6.43 -0.08 8.08
N ILE A 240 -7.75 -0.14 8.21
CA ILE A 240 -8.68 0.86 7.66
C ILE A 240 -8.44 2.24 8.30
N THR A 241 -8.19 2.30 9.60
CA THR A 241 -7.93 3.56 10.31
C THR A 241 -6.61 4.17 9.86
N SER A 242 -5.57 3.36 9.67
CA SER A 242 -4.28 3.82 9.14
C SER A 242 -4.42 4.33 7.71
N ALA A 243 -5.11 3.58 6.84
CA ALA A 243 -5.42 4.04 5.48
C ALA A 243 -6.24 5.35 5.47
N ARG A 244 -7.24 5.47 6.35
CA ARG A 244 -8.01 6.72 6.53
C ARG A 244 -7.14 7.87 7.04
N THR A 245 -6.17 7.61 7.90
CA THR A 245 -5.23 8.64 8.38
C THR A 245 -4.37 9.17 7.23
N SER A 246 -3.87 8.28 6.37
CA SER A 246 -3.14 8.67 5.15
C SER A 246 -4.03 9.47 4.19
N LEU A 247 -5.28 9.03 3.96
CA LEU A 247 -6.22 9.79 3.12
C LEU A 247 -6.54 11.17 3.70
N LYS A 248 -6.69 11.28 5.02
CA LYS A 248 -6.87 12.59 5.68
C LYS A 248 -5.65 13.49 5.52
N ALA A 249 -4.43 12.94 5.62
CA ALA A 249 -3.21 13.70 5.38
C ALA A 249 -3.16 14.23 3.93
N TYR A 250 -3.63 13.45 2.95
CA TYR A 250 -3.75 13.90 1.56
C TYR A 250 -4.80 15.00 1.38
N GLU A 251 -5.95 14.84 2.03
CA GLU A 251 -6.98 15.88 2.03
C GLU A 251 -6.47 17.17 2.69
N GLN A 252 -5.77 17.07 3.82
CA GLN A 252 -5.13 18.20 4.48
C GLN A 252 -4.06 18.85 3.57
N TYR A 253 -3.25 18.06 2.87
CA TYR A 253 -2.29 18.57 1.90
C TYR A 253 -2.96 19.43 0.83
N LYS A 254 -4.12 18.99 0.33
CA LYS A 254 -4.95 19.76 -0.62
C LYS A 254 -5.49 21.06 -0.01
N ILE A 255 -6.12 20.97 1.16
CA ILE A 255 -6.72 22.12 1.86
C ILE A 255 -5.65 23.17 2.17
N MET A 256 -4.47 22.73 2.60
CA MET A 256 -3.37 23.63 2.98
C MET A 256 -2.61 24.22 1.80
N LYS A 257 -2.94 23.86 0.54
CA LYS A 257 -2.25 24.34 -0.67
C LYS A 257 -2.13 25.88 -0.69
N GLU A 258 -3.23 26.58 -0.55
CA GLU A 258 -3.24 28.05 -0.59
C GLU A 258 -2.43 28.66 0.57
N ILE A 259 -2.49 28.05 1.75
CA ILE A 259 -1.72 28.50 2.91
C ILE A 259 -0.22 28.30 2.67
N ARG A 260 0.19 27.16 2.09
CA ARG A 260 1.60 26.92 1.72
C ARG A 260 2.09 27.94 0.71
N LEU A 261 1.32 28.20 -0.35
CA LEU A 261 1.69 29.18 -1.38
C LEU A 261 1.78 30.59 -0.80
N ASN A 262 0.87 30.99 0.08
CA ASN A 262 0.91 32.28 0.78
C ASN A 262 2.14 32.36 1.71
N ARG A 263 2.46 31.29 2.45
CA ARG A 263 3.69 31.23 3.28
C ARG A 263 4.94 31.33 2.40
N LEU A 264 4.99 30.64 1.28
CA LEU A 264 6.12 30.68 0.34
C LEU A 264 6.33 32.09 -0.21
N SER A 265 5.26 32.81 -0.57
CA SER A 265 5.34 34.17 -1.07
C SER A 265 5.73 35.22 0.00
N ALA A 266 5.58 34.89 1.28
CA ALA A 266 6.00 35.73 2.42
C ALA A 266 7.47 35.54 2.82
N LEU A 267 8.15 34.51 2.28
CA LEU A 267 9.58 34.28 2.50
C LEU A 267 10.44 35.25 1.66
N PRO A 268 11.75 35.38 1.98
CA PRO A 268 12.67 36.06 1.08
C PRO A 268 12.53 35.52 -0.34
N PRO A 269 12.53 36.37 -1.38
CA PRO A 269 12.32 35.93 -2.75
C PRO A 269 13.29 34.82 -3.15
N LEU A 270 12.74 33.70 -3.63
CA LEU A 270 13.53 32.66 -4.25
C LEU A 270 14.05 33.17 -5.59
N SER A 271 15.23 32.72 -5.98
CA SER A 271 15.82 33.07 -7.27
C SER A 271 16.60 31.90 -7.85
N ILE A 272 16.84 31.97 -9.15
CA ILE A 272 17.70 31.02 -9.87
C ILE A 272 19.12 31.57 -9.86
N ASP A 273 20.08 30.77 -9.38
CA ASP A 273 21.50 31.07 -9.59
C ASP A 273 21.77 31.29 -11.09
N SER A 274 22.44 32.40 -11.42
CA SER A 274 22.76 32.75 -12.79
C SER A 274 23.52 31.67 -13.56
N GLN A 275 24.36 30.90 -12.88
CA GLN A 275 25.14 29.78 -13.38
C GLN A 275 24.29 28.53 -13.67
N ALA A 276 23.13 28.39 -12.98
CA ALA A 276 22.17 27.28 -13.16
C ALA A 276 21.12 27.58 -14.23
N ARG A 277 21.02 28.81 -14.69
CA ARG A 277 19.89 29.28 -15.50
C ARG A 277 19.77 28.53 -16.82
N GLY A 278 18.64 27.83 -17.03
CA GLY A 278 18.34 27.07 -18.25
C GLY A 278 17.25 26.03 -18.03
N THR A 279 17.19 25.04 -18.90
CA THR A 279 16.14 24.03 -18.89
C THR A 279 16.64 22.72 -18.30
N TYR A 280 15.92 22.21 -17.31
CA TYR A 280 16.13 20.90 -16.70
C TYR A 280 14.90 20.02 -16.94
N VAL A 281 15.16 18.74 -17.22
CA VAL A 281 14.11 17.76 -17.49
C VAL A 281 14.24 16.60 -16.50
N LEU A 282 13.17 16.34 -15.77
CA LEU A 282 13.01 15.17 -14.91
C LEU A 282 12.04 14.20 -15.57
N VAL A 283 12.49 13.01 -15.91
CA VAL A 283 11.63 11.91 -16.35
C VAL A 283 11.39 10.99 -15.17
N ILE A 284 10.16 10.94 -14.70
CA ILE A 284 9.70 10.01 -13.67
C ILE A 284 9.28 8.73 -14.38
N GLY A 285 10.02 7.63 -14.14
CA GLY A 285 9.64 6.29 -14.56
C GLY A 285 8.58 5.68 -13.65
N GLU A 286 8.05 4.55 -14.07
CA GLU A 286 7.04 3.80 -13.33
C GLU A 286 7.46 2.32 -13.28
N SER A 287 7.48 1.74 -12.06
CA SER A 287 7.75 0.31 -11.84
C SER A 287 9.06 -0.19 -12.48
N ALA A 288 10.13 0.59 -12.43
CA ALA A 288 11.38 0.27 -13.12
C ALA A 288 12.46 -0.26 -12.15
N SER A 289 12.77 -1.55 -12.25
CA SER A 289 13.83 -2.19 -11.47
C SER A 289 15.16 -2.18 -12.22
N ARG A 290 16.24 -1.72 -11.54
CA ARG A 290 17.60 -1.81 -12.09
C ARG A 290 18.08 -3.25 -12.29
N ASP A 291 17.50 -4.19 -11.55
CA ASP A 291 17.87 -5.63 -11.63
C ASP A 291 17.52 -6.23 -13.01
N HIS A 292 16.68 -5.56 -13.80
CA HIS A 292 16.31 -5.90 -15.19
C HIS A 292 16.92 -4.97 -16.25
N MET A 293 17.94 -4.18 -15.89
CA MET A 293 18.58 -3.22 -16.80
C MET A 293 20.01 -3.64 -17.14
N HIS A 294 20.32 -3.76 -18.44
CA HIS A 294 21.64 -4.15 -18.90
C HIS A 294 22.75 -3.22 -18.40
N VAL A 295 22.49 -1.93 -18.30
CA VAL A 295 23.45 -0.95 -17.76
C VAL A 295 23.85 -1.20 -16.31
N TYR A 296 23.07 -2.00 -15.56
CA TYR A 296 23.37 -2.49 -14.21
C TYR A 296 23.84 -3.94 -14.17
N GLY A 297 24.16 -4.55 -15.34
CA GLY A 297 24.71 -5.89 -15.43
C GLY A 297 23.69 -7.01 -15.68
N TYR A 298 22.42 -6.68 -15.96
CA TYR A 298 21.45 -7.68 -16.41
C TYR A 298 21.86 -8.27 -17.76
N ASP A 299 21.66 -9.55 -17.97
CA ASP A 299 22.19 -10.29 -19.12
C ASP A 299 21.43 -10.02 -20.43
N ARG A 300 20.19 -9.50 -20.40
CA ARG A 300 19.43 -9.08 -21.58
C ARG A 300 19.69 -7.60 -21.92
N GLN A 301 19.79 -7.31 -23.21
CA GLN A 301 20.01 -5.94 -23.74
C GLN A 301 18.76 -5.06 -23.63
N THR A 302 18.32 -4.82 -22.40
CA THR A 302 17.11 -4.08 -22.08
C THR A 302 17.30 -2.55 -22.14
N THR A 303 18.53 -2.04 -22.00
CA THR A 303 18.82 -0.61 -21.88
C THR A 303 19.95 -0.10 -22.78
N PRO A 304 19.93 -0.35 -24.13
CA PRO A 304 21.04 0.03 -25.01
C PRO A 304 21.28 1.54 -25.13
N TRP A 305 20.28 2.39 -24.89
CA TRP A 305 20.51 3.82 -24.85
C TRP A 305 21.20 4.23 -23.54
N MET A 306 20.76 3.73 -22.40
CA MET A 306 21.43 3.99 -21.12
C MET A 306 22.88 3.46 -21.13
N ASP A 307 23.15 2.32 -21.79
CA ASP A 307 24.51 1.79 -21.96
C ASP A 307 25.42 2.80 -22.71
N LYS A 308 24.89 3.43 -23.76
CA LYS A 308 25.61 4.51 -24.48
C LYS A 308 25.81 5.74 -23.60
N MET A 309 24.77 6.12 -22.85
CA MET A 309 24.83 7.27 -21.95
C MET A 309 25.85 7.06 -20.83
N ALA A 310 26.04 5.85 -20.33
CA ALA A 310 27.04 5.53 -19.30
C ALA A 310 28.48 5.92 -19.73
N GLY A 311 28.77 5.87 -21.02
CA GLY A 311 30.05 6.32 -21.62
C GLY A 311 30.13 7.81 -21.95
N CYS A 312 29.02 8.57 -21.84
CA CYS A 312 28.97 9.96 -22.21
C CYS A 312 29.50 10.87 -21.10
N LYS A 313 30.35 11.85 -21.48
CA LYS A 313 30.81 12.90 -20.55
C LYS A 313 29.59 13.69 -20.04
N GLY A 314 29.52 13.88 -18.74
CA GLY A 314 28.40 14.57 -18.08
C GLY A 314 27.33 13.64 -17.54
N THR A 315 27.36 12.36 -17.89
CA THR A 315 26.45 11.36 -17.32
C THR A 315 26.99 10.79 -16.00
N THR A 316 26.10 10.66 -15.03
CA THR A 316 26.31 9.90 -13.80
C THR A 316 25.19 8.88 -13.70
N ILE A 317 25.54 7.59 -13.66
CA ILE A 317 24.63 6.50 -13.32
C ILE A 317 24.98 6.06 -11.90
N PHE A 318 23.98 6.08 -11.01
CA PHE A 318 24.18 5.77 -9.61
C PHE A 318 24.04 4.26 -9.38
N SER A 319 24.96 3.67 -8.62
CA SER A 319 25.01 2.22 -8.41
C SER A 319 23.93 1.73 -7.44
N TYR A 320 23.58 2.54 -6.41
CA TYR A 320 22.75 2.11 -5.29
C TYR A 320 21.60 3.06 -4.95
N PRO A 321 20.79 3.47 -5.94
CA PRO A 321 19.56 4.21 -5.64
C PRO A 321 18.43 3.24 -5.29
N TYR A 322 17.59 3.66 -4.35
CA TYR A 322 16.42 2.93 -3.88
C TYR A 322 15.19 3.83 -3.83
N ALA A 323 14.02 3.25 -4.03
CA ALA A 323 12.78 3.93 -3.74
C ALA A 323 12.52 3.96 -2.23
N ASN A 324 11.97 5.05 -1.75
CA ASN A 324 11.56 5.19 -0.35
C ASN A 324 10.30 4.37 -0.03
N TYR A 325 9.54 3.96 -1.04
CA TYR A 325 8.38 3.09 -0.95
C TYR A 325 8.18 2.29 -2.25
N CYS A 326 7.43 1.17 -2.17
CA CYS A 326 7.16 0.31 -3.32
C CYS A 326 5.84 0.62 -4.04
N GLN A 327 5.23 1.78 -3.82
CA GLN A 327 4.00 2.22 -4.48
C GLN A 327 4.12 3.66 -4.93
N THR A 328 3.58 3.97 -6.11
CA THR A 328 3.69 5.26 -6.81
C THR A 328 3.35 6.45 -5.94
N ILE A 329 2.14 6.48 -5.35
CA ILE A 329 1.66 7.65 -4.63
C ILE A 329 2.49 7.92 -3.37
N LEU A 330 2.79 6.88 -2.60
CA LEU A 330 3.58 7.01 -1.38
C LEU A 330 5.02 7.41 -1.68
N SER A 331 5.62 6.82 -2.71
CA SER A 331 6.99 7.13 -3.12
C SER A 331 7.12 8.56 -3.66
N LEU A 332 6.31 8.93 -4.64
CA LEU A 332 6.41 10.25 -5.29
C LEU A 332 5.96 11.40 -4.38
N THR A 333 5.06 11.15 -3.43
CA THR A 333 4.68 12.17 -2.44
C THR A 333 5.90 12.69 -1.69
N TYR A 334 6.83 11.79 -1.31
CA TYR A 334 8.06 12.19 -0.65
C TYR A 334 9.13 12.67 -1.66
N ALA A 335 9.27 11.98 -2.78
CA ALA A 335 10.27 12.32 -3.79
C ALA A 335 10.15 13.77 -4.33
N LEU A 336 8.92 14.28 -4.43
CA LEU A 336 8.60 15.59 -5.00
C LEU A 336 8.33 16.68 -3.96
N SER A 337 8.50 16.39 -2.68
CA SER A 337 8.26 17.34 -1.59
C SER A 337 9.44 17.41 -0.61
N GLU A 338 9.41 18.42 0.23
CA GLU A 338 10.31 18.62 1.37
C GLU A 338 10.33 17.46 2.35
N LYS A 339 9.19 16.74 2.45
CA LYS A 339 9.06 15.61 3.35
C LYS A 339 9.85 14.41 2.83
N ASN A 340 10.69 13.86 3.71
CA ASN A 340 11.40 12.62 3.46
C ASN A 340 11.33 11.69 4.68
N GLN A 341 11.85 10.48 4.56
CA GLN A 341 11.83 9.49 5.64
C GLN A 341 12.80 9.79 6.79
N TYR A 342 13.65 10.82 6.65
CA TYR A 342 14.67 11.21 7.64
C TYR A 342 14.30 12.47 8.42
N ASN A 343 13.24 13.20 8.00
CA ASN A 343 12.76 14.39 8.67
C ASN A 343 11.36 14.20 9.28
N HIS A 344 10.91 15.20 10.05
CA HIS A 344 9.62 15.18 10.75
C HIS A 344 8.65 16.24 10.21
N ILE A 345 8.88 16.78 9.01
CA ILE A 345 7.99 17.77 8.40
C ILE A 345 6.62 17.14 8.18
N PRO A 346 5.52 17.75 8.68
CA PRO A 346 4.17 17.30 8.35
C PRO A 346 3.93 17.41 6.84
N LEU A 347 3.31 16.40 6.23
CA LEU A 347 3.09 16.39 4.78
C LEU A 347 2.30 17.62 4.32
N GLU A 348 1.27 17.99 5.08
CA GLU A 348 0.38 19.13 4.77
C GLU A 348 1.10 20.48 4.77
N GLU A 349 2.27 20.57 5.39
CA GLU A 349 3.09 21.79 5.44
C GLU A 349 4.23 21.78 4.41
N ALA A 350 4.59 20.61 3.88
CA ALA A 350 5.73 20.43 2.99
C ALA A 350 5.54 21.11 1.64
N TYR A 351 6.50 21.91 1.21
CA TYR A 351 6.53 22.48 -0.14
C TYR A 351 6.86 21.41 -1.18
N SER A 352 6.31 21.54 -2.38
CA SER A 352 6.74 20.72 -3.51
C SER A 352 7.89 21.38 -4.28
N ILE A 353 8.68 20.56 -4.96
CA ILE A 353 9.75 21.07 -5.83
C ILE A 353 9.18 21.91 -6.98
N ILE A 354 7.96 21.63 -7.45
CA ILE A 354 7.27 22.42 -8.48
C ILE A 354 6.95 23.82 -7.95
N ASP A 355 6.45 23.91 -6.70
CA ASP A 355 6.15 25.21 -6.07
C ASP A 355 7.41 26.05 -5.92
N LEU A 356 8.53 25.45 -5.48
CA LEU A 356 9.81 26.16 -5.34
C LEU A 356 10.38 26.59 -6.69
N ALA A 357 10.38 25.70 -7.69
CA ALA A 357 10.87 26.04 -9.02
C ALA A 357 10.08 27.20 -9.62
N LYS A 358 8.75 27.17 -9.50
CA LYS A 358 7.87 28.25 -9.95
C LYS A 358 8.14 29.56 -9.20
N ALA A 359 8.25 29.51 -7.86
CA ALA A 359 8.55 30.68 -7.05
C ALA A 359 9.94 31.28 -7.34
N ALA A 360 10.92 30.44 -7.72
CA ALA A 360 12.25 30.88 -8.13
C ALA A 360 12.29 31.49 -9.55
N GLY A 361 11.22 31.32 -10.34
CA GLY A 361 11.12 31.92 -11.69
C GLY A 361 11.32 30.94 -12.84
N TYR A 362 11.24 29.64 -12.58
CA TYR A 362 11.15 28.63 -13.63
C TYR A 362 9.76 28.60 -14.27
N ASP A 363 9.69 28.47 -15.58
CA ASP A 363 8.49 28.02 -16.26
C ASP A 363 8.35 26.51 -16.07
N THR A 364 7.22 26.05 -15.51
CA THR A 364 7.08 24.67 -15.01
C THR A 364 6.10 23.88 -15.87
N TYR A 365 6.52 22.69 -16.30
CA TYR A 365 5.73 21.78 -17.12
C TYR A 365 5.54 20.45 -16.42
N TRP A 366 4.31 19.90 -16.52
CA TRP A 366 3.99 18.53 -16.11
C TRP A 366 3.29 17.81 -17.26
N ILE A 367 3.97 16.83 -17.84
CA ILE A 367 3.46 16.07 -19.00
C ILE A 367 3.39 14.61 -18.60
N SER A 368 2.20 14.02 -18.58
CA SER A 368 1.97 12.73 -17.93
C SER A 368 1.15 11.76 -18.80
N ASN A 369 1.53 10.48 -18.74
CA ASN A 369 0.73 9.36 -19.23
C ASN A 369 -0.03 8.64 -18.11
N GLN A 370 0.12 9.08 -16.86
CA GLN A 370 -0.70 8.60 -15.75
C GLN A 370 -2.10 9.21 -15.78
N ALA A 371 -3.06 8.59 -15.07
CA ALA A 371 -4.40 9.14 -14.97
C ALA A 371 -4.37 10.52 -14.29
N GLY A 372 -4.87 11.54 -14.97
CA GLY A 372 -4.87 12.92 -14.47
C GLY A 372 -5.90 13.18 -13.37
N PHE A 373 -6.92 12.32 -13.26
CA PHE A 373 -8.02 12.46 -12.29
C PHE A 373 -8.43 11.08 -11.79
N SER A 374 -8.32 10.86 -10.50
CA SER A 374 -8.94 9.73 -9.80
C SER A 374 -10.17 10.21 -9.02
N ALA A 375 -10.92 9.28 -8.44
CA ALA A 375 -12.05 9.60 -7.55
C ALA A 375 -11.59 10.37 -6.28
N SER A 376 -10.28 10.36 -5.99
CA SER A 376 -9.65 11.07 -4.87
C SER A 376 -8.43 11.80 -5.40
N ASP A 377 -8.32 13.11 -5.16
CA ASP A 377 -7.11 13.86 -5.45
C ASP A 377 -5.96 13.32 -4.58
N THR A 378 -4.89 12.88 -5.22
CA THR A 378 -3.67 12.44 -4.53
C THR A 378 -2.69 13.61 -4.38
N PRO A 379 -1.70 13.54 -3.46
CA PRO A 379 -0.65 14.57 -3.40
C PRO A 379 0.03 14.81 -4.75
N ILE A 380 0.20 13.77 -5.57
CA ILE A 380 0.83 13.89 -6.90
C ILE A 380 -0.03 14.70 -7.86
N THR A 381 -1.36 14.48 -7.88
CA THR A 381 -2.27 15.28 -8.70
C THR A 381 -2.33 16.74 -8.24
N ILE A 382 -2.19 16.98 -6.94
CA ILE A 382 -2.11 18.34 -6.38
C ILE A 382 -0.80 19.01 -6.80
N ILE A 383 0.35 18.34 -6.63
CA ILE A 383 1.67 18.85 -7.03
C ILE A 383 1.69 19.14 -8.53
N SER A 384 1.26 18.19 -9.36
CA SER A 384 1.24 18.37 -10.81
C SER A 384 0.35 19.53 -11.26
N SER A 385 -0.77 19.78 -10.56
CA SER A 385 -1.68 20.89 -10.85
C SER A 385 -1.11 22.27 -10.50
N THR A 386 0.02 22.36 -9.79
CA THR A 386 0.69 23.63 -9.48
C THR A 386 1.64 24.07 -10.59
N ALA A 387 2.02 23.15 -11.51
CA ALA A 387 2.79 23.50 -12.70
C ALA A 387 2.04 24.53 -13.56
N ALA A 388 2.79 25.42 -14.22
CA ALA A 388 2.21 26.43 -15.10
C ALA A 388 1.54 25.80 -16.32
N HIS A 389 2.14 24.74 -16.85
CA HIS A 389 1.64 23.96 -17.97
C HIS A 389 1.51 22.50 -17.57
N HIS A 390 0.33 21.91 -17.80
CA HIS A 390 0.12 20.49 -17.48
C HIS A 390 -0.71 19.80 -18.56
N THR A 391 -0.27 18.62 -18.97
CA THR A 391 -0.89 17.78 -19.99
C THR A 391 -0.96 16.35 -19.53
N TRP A 392 -2.13 15.72 -19.63
CA TRP A 392 -2.32 14.29 -19.42
C TRP A 392 -2.82 13.64 -20.70
N ILE A 393 -1.99 12.79 -21.32
CA ILE A 393 -2.37 12.09 -22.55
C ILE A 393 -3.36 10.95 -22.30
N ASN A 394 -3.33 10.35 -21.11
CA ASN A 394 -4.24 9.29 -20.67
C ASN A 394 -5.46 9.86 -19.91
N GLY A 395 -5.95 10.97 -20.28
CA GLY A 395 -7.15 11.68 -19.88
C GLY A 395 -7.87 11.20 -18.60
N ARG A 396 -9.02 10.56 -18.73
CA ARG A 396 -9.91 10.18 -17.63
C ARG A 396 -9.73 8.73 -17.16
N GLY A 397 -8.50 8.20 -17.17
CA GLY A 397 -8.26 6.82 -16.75
C GLY A 397 -8.82 5.81 -17.75
N ALA A 398 -8.56 6.03 -19.04
CA ALA A 398 -8.76 5.02 -20.06
C ALA A 398 -8.05 3.73 -19.66
N SER A 399 -8.64 2.59 -19.97
CA SER A 399 -8.07 1.29 -19.61
C SER A 399 -6.58 1.25 -19.97
N PRO A 400 -5.70 0.84 -19.05
CA PRO A 400 -4.28 0.64 -19.36
C PRO A 400 -4.01 -0.29 -20.55
N SER A 401 -5.02 -1.05 -20.98
CA SER A 401 -4.97 -1.95 -22.15
C SER A 401 -5.14 -1.25 -23.49
N ASP A 402 -5.36 0.07 -23.51
CA ASP A 402 -5.48 0.78 -24.77
C ASP A 402 -4.08 1.19 -25.26
N SER A 403 -3.58 0.48 -26.28
CA SER A 403 -2.30 0.80 -26.96
C SER A 403 -2.24 2.22 -27.54
N THR A 404 -3.36 2.95 -27.48
CA THR A 404 -3.46 4.35 -27.86
C THR A 404 -2.62 5.26 -26.94
N TYR A 405 -2.31 4.83 -25.71
CA TYR A 405 -1.65 5.63 -24.68
C TYR A 405 -0.25 5.12 -24.32
N LEU A 406 0.56 4.79 -25.33
CA LEU A 406 1.96 4.43 -25.12
C LEU A 406 2.82 5.68 -24.83
N ASP A 407 3.84 5.53 -23.97
CA ASP A 407 4.71 6.62 -23.50
C ASP A 407 5.43 7.38 -24.62
N GLY A 408 5.68 6.76 -25.77
CA GLY A 408 6.25 7.43 -26.94
C GLY A 408 5.46 8.66 -27.39
N LYS A 409 4.17 8.75 -27.08
CA LYS A 409 3.36 9.93 -27.37
C LYS A 409 3.73 11.16 -26.54
N LEU A 410 4.30 10.97 -25.35
CA LEU A 410 4.75 12.09 -24.51
C LEU A 410 5.80 12.96 -25.22
N ILE A 411 6.56 12.39 -26.16
CA ILE A 411 7.56 13.13 -26.95
C ILE A 411 6.89 14.20 -27.80
N THR A 412 5.68 13.96 -28.32
CA THR A 412 4.94 14.93 -29.14
C THR A 412 4.32 16.05 -28.31
N GLU A 413 4.12 15.83 -27.02
CA GLU A 413 3.56 16.83 -26.09
C GLU A 413 4.64 17.79 -25.53
N LEU A 414 5.92 17.47 -25.73
CA LEU A 414 7.01 18.36 -25.35
C LEU A 414 7.00 19.62 -26.25
N PRO A 415 7.22 20.82 -25.68
CA PRO A 415 7.34 22.04 -26.47
C PRO A 415 8.46 21.90 -27.50
N ASP A 416 8.29 22.50 -28.68
CA ASP A 416 9.29 22.41 -29.73
C ASP A 416 10.54 23.24 -29.43
N ASN A 417 10.39 24.33 -28.69
CA ASN A 417 11.48 25.14 -28.17
C ASN A 417 11.14 25.74 -26.82
N VAL A 418 12.16 26.00 -26.02
CA VAL A 418 12.05 26.61 -24.70
C VAL A 418 13.08 27.69 -24.52
N ASP A 419 12.65 28.95 -24.47
CA ASP A 419 13.54 30.12 -24.41
C ASP A 419 13.77 30.66 -22.99
N ARG A 420 12.89 30.27 -22.05
CA ARG A 420 12.98 30.66 -20.64
C ARG A 420 13.56 29.52 -19.79
N PRO A 421 14.17 29.85 -18.64
CA PRO A 421 14.51 28.81 -17.67
C PRO A 421 13.29 27.98 -17.36
N SER A 422 13.36 26.65 -17.56
CA SER A 422 12.21 25.78 -17.45
C SER A 422 12.54 24.51 -16.68
N PHE A 423 11.58 24.05 -15.92
CA PHE A 423 11.62 22.76 -15.26
C PHE A 423 10.49 21.89 -15.82
N ILE A 424 10.86 20.86 -16.57
CA ILE A 424 9.93 19.98 -17.28
C ILE A 424 9.92 18.63 -16.57
N VAL A 425 8.77 18.24 -16.04
CA VAL A 425 8.55 16.91 -15.47
C VAL A 425 7.73 16.08 -16.45
N ILE A 426 8.24 14.90 -16.79
CA ILE A 426 7.57 13.93 -17.66
C ILE A 426 7.30 12.68 -16.83
N HIS A 427 6.05 12.27 -16.72
CA HIS A 427 5.64 11.14 -15.89
C HIS A 427 5.12 10.00 -16.78
N LEU A 428 5.91 8.93 -16.84
CA LEU A 428 5.64 7.77 -17.70
C LEU A 428 4.57 6.85 -17.08
N MET A 429 3.95 6.01 -17.91
CA MET A 429 3.27 4.79 -17.49
C MET A 429 4.27 3.64 -17.32
N GLY A 430 5.42 3.73 -17.95
CA GLY A 430 6.58 2.88 -17.76
C GLY A 430 6.31 1.38 -17.88
N SER A 431 6.81 0.64 -16.91
CA SER A 431 6.66 -0.82 -16.81
C SER A 431 5.58 -1.26 -15.82
N HIS A 432 4.54 -0.42 -15.61
CA HIS A 432 3.40 -0.75 -14.76
C HIS A 432 2.75 -2.08 -15.18
N SER A 433 2.11 -2.77 -14.25
CA SER A 433 1.45 -4.08 -14.43
C SER A 433 0.67 -4.20 -15.74
N ARG A 434 0.48 -5.45 -16.23
CA ARG A 434 0.12 -5.80 -17.61
C ARG A 434 1.20 -5.34 -18.60
N TYR A 435 2.44 -5.70 -18.31
CA TYR A 435 3.64 -5.30 -19.04
C TYR A 435 3.51 -5.38 -20.57
N ALA A 436 2.82 -6.40 -21.09
CA ALA A 436 2.61 -6.57 -22.54
C ALA A 436 1.76 -5.45 -23.19
N ASP A 437 1.04 -4.66 -22.40
CA ASP A 437 0.26 -3.51 -22.88
C ASP A 437 1.08 -2.21 -22.85
N ARG A 438 2.32 -2.23 -22.35
CA ARG A 438 3.17 -1.05 -22.17
C ARG A 438 4.08 -0.74 -23.36
N TYR A 439 4.14 -1.61 -24.36
CA TYR A 439 4.98 -1.44 -25.54
C TYR A 439 4.26 -1.88 -26.81
N PRO A 440 4.65 -1.32 -27.98
CA PRO A 440 4.10 -1.77 -29.26
C PRO A 440 4.65 -3.15 -29.61
N LYS A 441 3.91 -3.93 -30.41
CA LYS A 441 4.28 -5.31 -30.79
C LYS A 441 5.70 -5.43 -31.36
N SER A 442 6.23 -4.38 -32.00
CA SER A 442 7.62 -4.34 -32.51
C SER A 442 8.68 -4.44 -31.41
N TYR A 443 8.31 -4.24 -30.15
CA TYR A 443 9.19 -4.37 -28.98
C TYR A 443 9.03 -5.71 -28.25
N SER A 444 8.31 -6.67 -28.79
CA SER A 444 8.29 -8.05 -28.27
C SER A 444 9.58 -8.79 -28.68
N LEU A 445 10.71 -8.38 -28.10
CA LEU A 445 12.05 -8.85 -28.47
C LEU A 445 12.51 -10.04 -27.63
N PHE A 446 12.09 -10.09 -26.37
CA PHE A 446 12.52 -11.12 -25.42
C PHE A 446 11.45 -12.17 -25.21
N SER A 447 11.91 -13.44 -25.10
CA SER A 447 11.08 -14.62 -24.83
C SER A 447 11.90 -15.68 -24.08
N GLY A 448 11.23 -16.68 -23.50
CA GLY A 448 11.87 -17.86 -22.91
C GLY A 448 12.06 -17.85 -21.39
N ARG A 449 11.72 -16.75 -20.68
CA ARG A 449 11.77 -16.67 -19.20
C ARG A 449 10.37 -16.62 -18.55
N GLY A 450 9.35 -16.80 -19.37
CA GLY A 450 7.96 -16.76 -18.92
C GLY A 450 7.30 -15.40 -19.14
N LYS A 451 5.98 -15.43 -19.20
CA LYS A 451 5.13 -14.29 -19.61
C LYS A 451 5.42 -13.00 -18.85
N PHE A 452 5.66 -13.08 -17.54
CA PHE A 452 5.86 -11.89 -16.71
C PHE A 452 7.25 -11.28 -16.94
N VAL A 453 8.31 -12.08 -16.84
CA VAL A 453 9.70 -11.62 -17.04
C VAL A 453 9.91 -11.12 -18.47
N ASP A 454 9.46 -11.90 -19.48
CA ASP A 454 9.61 -11.50 -20.88
C ASP A 454 8.84 -10.23 -21.21
N GLY A 455 7.61 -10.11 -20.70
CA GLY A 455 6.79 -8.91 -20.87
C GLY A 455 7.40 -7.70 -20.18
N TYR A 456 7.94 -7.88 -18.99
CA TYR A 456 8.60 -6.83 -18.23
C TYR A 456 9.87 -6.33 -18.94
N ASP A 457 10.76 -7.23 -19.34
CA ASP A 457 11.99 -6.88 -20.07
C ASP A 457 11.71 -6.15 -21.38
N ASN A 458 10.67 -6.56 -22.12
CA ASN A 458 10.21 -5.86 -23.31
C ASN A 458 9.69 -4.43 -22.99
N SER A 459 9.00 -4.24 -21.87
CA SER A 459 8.54 -2.92 -21.44
C SER A 459 9.72 -2.02 -21.03
N VAL A 460 10.70 -2.55 -20.29
CA VAL A 460 11.93 -1.84 -19.94
C VAL A 460 12.69 -1.41 -21.20
N ARG A 461 12.78 -2.31 -22.21
CA ARG A 461 13.42 -2.01 -23.50
C ARG A 461 12.71 -0.90 -24.26
N TYR A 462 11.39 -0.85 -24.19
CA TYR A 462 10.62 0.23 -24.80
C TYR A 462 10.81 1.55 -24.03
N VAL A 463 10.77 1.54 -22.71
CA VAL A 463 11.04 2.72 -21.87
C VAL A 463 12.41 3.32 -22.20
N ASP A 464 13.46 2.50 -22.36
CA ASP A 464 14.79 2.97 -22.75
C ASP A 464 14.76 3.75 -24.09
N SER A 465 13.97 3.27 -25.07
CA SER A 465 13.80 3.98 -26.34
C SER A 465 12.98 5.28 -26.21
N VAL A 466 12.02 5.31 -25.30
CA VAL A 466 11.26 6.54 -25.00
C VAL A 466 12.17 7.58 -24.35
N LEU A 467 13.01 7.16 -23.39
CA LEU A 467 14.02 8.03 -22.78
C LEU A 467 14.97 8.62 -23.82
N GLN A 468 15.43 7.79 -24.78
CA GLN A 468 16.23 8.26 -25.91
C GLN A 468 15.51 9.35 -26.70
N GLY A 469 14.26 9.12 -27.10
CA GLY A 469 13.49 10.07 -27.88
C GLY A 469 13.22 11.39 -27.15
N ILE A 470 12.92 11.31 -25.84
CA ILE A 470 12.79 12.51 -25.00
C ILE A 470 14.11 13.26 -24.94
N PHE A 471 15.22 12.56 -24.63
CA PHE A 471 16.55 13.17 -24.53
C PHE A 471 16.96 13.84 -25.83
N GLU A 472 16.81 13.19 -26.99
CA GLU A 472 17.14 13.74 -28.29
C GLU A 472 16.35 15.03 -28.61
N LYS A 473 15.07 15.10 -28.21
CA LYS A 473 14.27 16.33 -28.38
C LYS A 473 14.76 17.44 -27.45
N VAL A 474 14.89 17.20 -26.17
CA VAL A 474 15.19 18.24 -25.17
C VAL A 474 16.65 18.68 -25.19
N HIS A 475 17.58 17.82 -25.61
CA HIS A 475 18.99 18.14 -25.74
C HIS A 475 19.23 19.26 -26.81
N ASN A 476 18.31 19.41 -27.76
CA ASN A 476 18.35 20.43 -28.78
C ASN A 476 17.82 21.81 -28.32
N TYR A 477 17.29 21.94 -27.11
CA TYR A 477 16.89 23.24 -26.58
C TYR A 477 18.12 24.12 -26.37
N SER A 478 18.06 25.36 -26.81
CA SER A 478 19.19 26.31 -26.79
C SER A 478 19.74 26.58 -25.39
N ASN A 479 18.88 26.43 -24.38
CA ASN A 479 19.18 26.64 -22.95
C ASN A 479 19.21 25.35 -22.12
N PHE A 480 19.33 24.18 -22.76
CA PHE A 480 19.35 22.89 -22.07
C PHE A 480 20.53 22.79 -21.10
N GLN A 481 20.24 22.36 -19.84
CA GLN A 481 21.22 22.22 -18.77
C GLN A 481 21.35 20.77 -18.26
N GLY A 482 20.25 20.06 -18.09
CA GLY A 482 20.31 18.73 -17.49
C GLY A 482 19.08 17.86 -17.76
N PHE A 483 19.31 16.55 -17.67
CA PHE A 483 18.31 15.51 -17.84
C PHE A 483 18.45 14.48 -16.70
N LEU A 484 17.34 14.15 -16.04
CA LEU A 484 17.28 13.16 -14.98
C LEU A 484 16.27 12.09 -15.33
N TYR A 485 16.62 10.84 -15.05
CA TYR A 485 15.67 9.73 -15.08
C TYR A 485 15.64 9.05 -13.71
N LEU A 486 14.48 9.04 -13.10
CA LEU A 486 14.24 8.51 -11.76
C LEU A 486 12.85 7.88 -11.73
N PRO A 487 12.70 6.57 -11.58
CA PRO A 487 11.38 5.96 -11.37
C PRO A 487 10.89 6.14 -9.95
N ASP A 488 9.60 5.94 -9.79
CA ASP A 488 8.91 5.97 -8.52
C ASP A 488 9.31 4.79 -7.62
N HIS A 489 9.25 3.56 -8.15
CA HIS A 489 9.67 2.32 -7.48
C HIS A 489 10.16 1.28 -8.50
N GLY A 490 10.67 0.18 -7.98
CA GLY A 490 11.05 -1.00 -8.75
C GLY A 490 9.89 -2.00 -8.91
N GLU A 491 10.21 -3.19 -9.39
CA GLU A 491 9.25 -4.26 -9.67
C GLU A 491 9.89 -5.62 -9.44
N ASP A 492 9.09 -6.65 -9.13
CA ASP A 492 9.53 -8.03 -8.96
C ASP A 492 8.72 -8.98 -9.89
N PRO A 493 9.09 -9.02 -11.18
CA PRO A 493 8.38 -9.82 -12.16
C PRO A 493 8.62 -11.33 -12.00
N GLU A 494 9.73 -11.76 -11.37
CA GLU A 494 10.07 -13.17 -11.16
C GLU A 494 9.13 -13.82 -10.16
N SER A 495 8.81 -13.14 -9.08
CA SER A 495 7.90 -13.66 -8.06
C SER A 495 6.43 -13.62 -8.48
N GLY A 496 6.10 -12.84 -9.52
CA GLY A 496 4.73 -12.55 -9.92
C GLY A 496 3.96 -11.70 -8.89
N ASN A 497 4.67 -11.08 -7.94
CA ASN A 497 4.08 -10.27 -6.88
C ASN A 497 3.92 -8.80 -7.28
N ALA A 498 4.45 -8.42 -8.43
CA ALA A 498 4.51 -7.04 -8.88
C ALA A 498 5.18 -6.14 -7.80
N HIS A 499 4.54 -5.05 -7.40
CA HIS A 499 5.00 -4.14 -6.35
C HIS A 499 4.06 -4.14 -5.13
N SER A 500 3.47 -5.29 -4.80
CA SER A 500 2.55 -5.41 -3.65
C SER A 500 3.30 -5.21 -2.32
N PRO A 501 2.94 -4.22 -1.50
CA PRO A 501 3.64 -3.95 -0.24
C PRO A 501 3.51 -5.09 0.76
N ASP A 502 2.44 -5.89 0.67
CA ASP A 502 2.23 -7.06 1.53
C ASP A 502 3.18 -8.21 1.20
N LYS A 503 3.71 -8.21 -0.03
CA LYS A 503 4.66 -9.20 -0.53
C LYS A 503 6.03 -8.58 -0.79
N PHE A 504 6.37 -7.54 -0.06
CA PHE A 504 7.55 -6.75 -0.27
C PHE A 504 8.81 -7.58 -0.47
N THR A 505 9.47 -7.34 -1.59
CA THR A 505 10.85 -7.76 -1.88
C THR A 505 11.71 -6.52 -2.13
N PHE A 506 13.01 -6.65 -1.97
CA PHE A 506 13.88 -5.49 -2.19
C PHE A 506 14.01 -5.13 -3.69
N GLN A 507 13.68 -6.02 -4.60
CA GLN A 507 13.60 -5.71 -6.03
C GLN A 507 12.58 -4.60 -6.31
N MET A 508 11.47 -4.56 -5.54
CA MET A 508 10.43 -3.53 -5.63
C MET A 508 10.92 -2.12 -5.29
N VAL A 509 12.10 -1.97 -4.71
CA VAL A 509 12.69 -0.66 -4.36
C VAL A 509 14.07 -0.43 -4.95
N ARG A 510 14.64 -1.39 -5.69
CA ARG A 510 15.89 -1.21 -6.42
C ARG A 510 15.62 -0.52 -7.74
N ILE A 511 15.85 0.78 -7.78
CA ILE A 511 15.56 1.62 -8.94
C ILE A 511 16.82 2.02 -9.70
N PRO A 512 16.74 2.31 -11.01
CA PRO A 512 17.79 3.02 -11.73
C PRO A 512 17.77 4.51 -11.39
N PHE A 513 18.90 5.17 -11.51
CA PHE A 513 18.99 6.62 -11.45
C PHE A 513 20.10 7.13 -12.37
N LEU A 514 19.73 8.02 -13.29
CA LEU A 514 20.63 8.66 -14.24
C LEU A 514 20.50 10.19 -14.14
N VAL A 515 21.63 10.88 -14.07
CA VAL A 515 21.74 12.33 -14.21
C VAL A 515 22.71 12.63 -15.35
N TYR A 516 22.27 13.46 -16.30
CA TYR A 516 23.11 14.02 -17.34
C TYR A 516 23.15 15.54 -17.20
N LEU A 517 24.34 16.12 -17.19
CA LEU A 517 24.56 17.56 -17.23
C LEU A 517 25.16 17.95 -18.59
N SER A 518 24.65 19.01 -19.17
CA SER A 518 25.18 19.54 -20.45
C SER A 518 26.61 20.04 -20.27
N PRO A 519 27.40 20.10 -21.36
CA PRO A 519 28.75 20.70 -21.29
C PRO A 519 28.73 22.11 -20.70
N LYS A 520 27.70 22.90 -21.00
CA LYS A 520 27.53 24.24 -20.44
C LYS A 520 27.30 24.23 -18.95
N ALA A 521 26.44 23.32 -18.46
CA ALA A 521 26.19 23.15 -17.02
C ALA A 521 27.46 22.75 -16.26
N ILE A 522 28.26 21.84 -16.82
CA ILE A 522 29.52 21.40 -16.25
C ILE A 522 30.56 22.53 -16.21
N VAL A 523 30.65 23.33 -17.24
CA VAL A 523 31.57 24.46 -17.26
C VAL A 523 31.16 25.52 -16.24
N ASN A 524 29.88 25.79 -16.13
CA ASN A 524 29.35 26.80 -15.21
C ASN A 524 29.45 26.38 -13.73
N ARG A 525 29.18 25.09 -13.42
CA ARG A 525 29.14 24.53 -12.06
C ARG A 525 29.87 23.18 -12.00
N PRO A 526 31.21 23.16 -12.17
CA PRO A 526 32.00 21.93 -12.22
C PRO A 526 31.95 21.14 -10.91
N GLU A 527 31.71 21.82 -9.78
CA GLU A 527 31.57 21.21 -8.45
C GLU A 527 30.39 20.24 -8.39
N ILE A 528 29.25 20.56 -9.03
CA ILE A 528 28.08 19.68 -9.06
C ILE A 528 28.44 18.34 -9.72
N GLN A 529 29.01 18.36 -10.93
CA GLN A 529 29.42 17.13 -11.61
C GLN A 529 30.44 16.33 -10.81
N LYS A 530 31.39 17.02 -10.17
CA LYS A 530 32.42 16.39 -9.32
C LYS A 530 31.80 15.64 -8.14
N GLU A 531 30.87 16.27 -7.43
CA GLU A 531 30.24 15.64 -6.26
C GLU A 531 29.30 14.49 -6.68
N LEU A 532 28.54 14.64 -7.77
CA LEU A 532 27.73 13.54 -8.31
C LEU A 532 28.58 12.31 -8.65
N GLN A 533 29.72 12.49 -9.32
CA GLN A 533 30.66 11.40 -9.64
C GLN A 533 31.28 10.77 -8.40
N LYS A 534 31.61 11.57 -7.39
CA LYS A 534 32.17 11.10 -6.11
C LYS A 534 31.17 10.26 -5.32
N HIS A 535 29.87 10.60 -5.38
CA HIS A 535 28.82 9.96 -4.61
C HIS A 535 28.05 8.87 -5.37
N LYS A 536 28.40 8.58 -6.65
CA LYS A 536 27.65 7.65 -7.51
C LYS A 536 27.54 6.24 -6.95
N ASP A 537 28.50 5.80 -6.14
CA ASP A 537 28.57 4.47 -5.55
C ASP A 537 28.13 4.45 -4.06
N LEU A 538 27.52 5.54 -3.59
CA LEU A 538 26.92 5.60 -2.27
C LEU A 538 25.41 5.29 -2.32
N PRO A 539 24.83 4.76 -1.21
CA PRO A 539 23.40 4.53 -1.15
C PRO A 539 22.62 5.84 -1.14
N TRP A 540 21.48 5.85 -1.78
CA TRP A 540 20.59 7.00 -1.87
C TRP A 540 19.14 6.53 -2.00
N THR A 541 18.17 7.37 -1.60
CA THR A 541 16.75 7.08 -1.73
C THR A 541 16.01 8.23 -2.43
N ASN A 542 15.00 7.91 -3.24
CA ASN A 542 14.35 8.89 -4.11
C ASN A 542 13.55 9.98 -3.39
N ASP A 543 13.20 9.81 -2.11
CA ASP A 543 12.65 10.89 -1.27
C ASP A 543 13.65 12.03 -1.00
N LEU A 544 14.91 11.82 -1.34
CA LEU A 544 15.95 12.86 -1.29
C LEU A 544 16.11 13.61 -2.63
N ALA A 545 15.28 13.29 -3.63
CA ALA A 545 15.30 13.96 -4.93
C ALA A 545 15.00 15.46 -4.81
N TYR A 546 14.15 15.86 -3.87
CA TYR A 546 13.87 17.26 -3.57
C TYR A 546 15.15 18.07 -3.28
N ASN A 547 16.03 17.57 -2.40
CA ASN A 547 17.29 18.24 -2.06
C ASN A 547 18.23 18.36 -3.27
N LEU A 548 18.39 17.26 -4.02
CA LEU A 548 19.20 17.25 -5.24
C LEU A 548 18.66 18.23 -6.30
N LEU A 549 17.35 18.27 -6.50
CA LEU A 549 16.71 19.15 -7.47
C LEU A 549 16.88 20.64 -7.10
N ILE A 550 16.83 21.01 -5.82
CA ILE A 550 17.17 22.38 -5.39
C ILE A 550 18.56 22.77 -5.87
N SER A 551 19.56 21.92 -5.65
CA SER A 551 20.94 22.18 -6.07
C SER A 551 21.08 22.20 -7.59
N LEU A 552 20.50 21.25 -8.31
CA LEU A 552 20.57 21.21 -9.78
C LEU A 552 19.91 22.44 -10.42
N LEU A 553 18.71 22.77 -9.99
CA LEU A 553 17.97 23.96 -10.44
C LEU A 553 18.62 25.27 -9.94
N GLY A 554 19.56 25.20 -8.99
CA GLY A 554 20.21 26.37 -8.41
C GLY A 554 19.23 27.31 -7.72
N ILE A 555 18.22 26.76 -7.03
CA ILE A 555 17.24 27.54 -6.27
C ILE A 555 17.89 28.11 -5.03
N GLN A 556 18.01 29.44 -4.97
CA GLN A 556 18.55 30.15 -3.82
C GLN A 556 17.44 30.53 -2.84
N ASN A 557 17.81 30.59 -1.56
CA ASN A 557 16.89 30.91 -0.47
C ASN A 557 15.76 29.89 -0.26
N ALA A 558 15.98 28.63 -0.67
CA ALA A 558 15.00 27.57 -0.38
C ALA A 558 14.73 27.49 1.14
N PRO A 559 13.46 27.39 1.57
CA PRO A 559 13.10 27.48 2.99
C PRO A 559 13.66 26.31 3.83
N TYR A 560 13.90 25.18 3.20
CA TYR A 560 14.42 23.99 3.84
C TYR A 560 15.35 23.24 2.87
N GLU A 561 16.58 23.03 3.30
CA GLU A 561 17.61 22.35 2.52
C GLU A 561 18.44 21.46 3.43
N GLU A 562 18.43 20.17 3.15
CA GLU A 562 19.21 19.18 3.90
C GLU A 562 20.46 18.76 3.09
N ARG A 563 21.51 19.60 3.11
CA ARG A 563 22.74 19.36 2.33
C ARG A 563 23.40 18.02 2.61
N GLN A 564 23.22 17.46 3.81
CA GLN A 564 23.74 16.13 4.17
C GLN A 564 23.04 15.00 3.42
N PHE A 565 21.92 15.26 2.76
CA PHE A 565 21.15 14.31 1.94
C PHE A 565 21.14 14.66 0.46
N ASP A 566 21.88 15.67 0.05
CA ASP A 566 21.99 16.11 -1.34
C ASP A 566 23.25 15.51 -2.00
N LEU A 567 23.08 14.67 -3.03
CA LEU A 567 24.17 14.06 -3.80
C LEU A 567 25.10 15.08 -4.48
N ALA A 568 24.63 16.29 -4.75
CA ALA A 568 25.41 17.37 -5.32
C ALA A 568 26.18 18.17 -4.26
N SER A 569 25.99 17.86 -2.97
CA SER A 569 26.66 18.56 -1.86
C SER A 569 27.94 17.84 -1.42
N PRO A 570 29.02 18.56 -1.13
CA PRO A 570 30.24 17.97 -0.58
C PRO A 570 30.03 17.38 0.84
N THR A 571 28.92 17.72 1.51
CA THR A 571 28.57 17.26 2.85
C THR A 571 27.61 16.07 2.86
N TYR A 572 27.41 15.38 1.73
CA TYR A 572 26.57 14.19 1.66
C TYR A 572 27.02 13.12 2.66
N GLN A 573 26.09 12.58 3.48
CA GLN A 573 26.43 11.71 4.62
C GLN A 573 25.58 10.44 4.72
N LEU A 574 24.62 10.20 3.80
CA LEU A 574 23.86 8.96 3.85
C LEU A 574 24.77 7.78 3.54
N ASN A 575 24.71 6.77 4.40
CA ASN A 575 25.53 5.58 4.31
C ASN A 575 24.69 4.31 4.54
N TRP A 576 25.30 3.12 4.38
CA TRP A 576 24.64 1.84 4.49
C TRP A 576 24.05 1.54 5.89
N GLU A 577 24.53 2.17 6.94
CA GLU A 577 23.98 2.00 8.29
C GLU A 577 22.69 2.78 8.51
N LYS A 578 22.49 3.86 7.73
CA LYS A 578 21.40 4.80 7.92
C LYS A 578 20.33 4.71 6.84
N VAL A 579 20.67 4.15 5.66
CA VAL A 579 19.74 4.08 4.54
C VAL A 579 18.57 3.14 4.83
N LYS A 580 17.36 3.62 4.53
CA LYS A 580 16.10 2.92 4.80
C LYS A 580 15.17 3.02 3.60
N THR A 581 14.12 2.20 3.62
CA THR A 581 13.00 2.22 2.68
C THR A 581 11.69 1.98 3.43
N GLN A 582 10.58 1.93 2.73
CA GLN A 582 9.24 1.80 3.29
C GLN A 582 8.98 2.86 4.38
N HIS A 583 9.24 4.13 4.01
CA HIS A 583 9.15 5.29 4.90
C HIS A 583 9.86 5.09 6.25
N GLY A 584 11.07 4.56 6.19
CA GLY A 584 11.94 4.38 7.35
C GLY A 584 11.71 3.11 8.16
N THR A 585 10.75 2.25 7.76
CA THR A 585 10.41 1.02 8.51
C THR A 585 11.32 -0.16 8.20
N LYS A 586 12.02 -0.16 7.05
CA LYS A 586 12.94 -1.23 6.64
C LYS A 586 14.34 -0.67 6.39
N SER A 587 15.35 -1.29 7.04
CA SER A 587 16.76 -1.00 6.78
C SER A 587 17.22 -1.69 5.49
N LEU A 588 18.08 -1.02 4.72
CA LEU A 588 18.71 -1.60 3.55
C LEU A 588 20.06 -2.27 3.88
N SER A 589 20.64 -1.99 5.08
CA SER A 589 21.91 -2.56 5.54
C SER A 589 21.83 -4.08 5.74
N GLU A 590 20.74 -4.59 6.31
CA GLU A 590 20.54 -6.03 6.55
C GLU A 590 20.63 -6.85 5.25
N LYS A 591 20.20 -6.29 4.14
CA LYS A 591 20.23 -6.98 2.86
C LYS A 591 21.63 -7.05 2.25
N ILE A 592 22.46 -6.06 2.50
CA ILE A 592 23.84 -6.05 1.99
C ILE A 592 24.62 -7.16 2.67
N GLU A 593 24.45 -7.35 3.98
CA GLU A 593 25.05 -8.47 4.69
C GLU A 593 24.62 -9.82 4.09
N VAL A 594 23.30 -9.99 3.79
CA VAL A 594 22.79 -11.22 3.16
C VAL A 594 23.30 -11.39 1.73
N LEU A 595 23.38 -10.31 0.93
CA LEU A 595 23.93 -10.37 -0.43
C LEU A 595 25.43 -10.64 -0.42
N CYS A 596 26.18 -10.04 0.49
CA CYS A 596 27.60 -10.31 0.65
C CYS A 596 27.86 -11.75 1.13
N GLN A 597 27.01 -12.31 1.98
CA GLN A 597 27.07 -13.73 2.35
C GLN A 597 26.83 -14.67 1.16
N ILE A 598 25.90 -14.29 0.26
CA ILE A 598 25.58 -15.11 -0.93
C ILE A 598 26.66 -14.97 -2.01
N LEU A 599 27.19 -13.76 -2.20
CA LEU A 599 28.13 -13.44 -3.28
C LEU A 599 29.60 -13.57 -2.86
N GLY A 600 29.89 -13.80 -1.57
CA GLY A 600 31.24 -13.96 -1.06
C GLY A 600 32.07 -12.65 -1.03
N CYS A 601 31.40 -11.48 -0.90
CA CYS A 601 32.08 -10.18 -0.84
C CYS A 601 32.49 -9.74 0.59
#